data_df171408928af836bb04e58db2893e63
#
_entry.id   df171408928af836bb04e58db2893e63
#
_cell.length_a   1.000
_cell.length_b   1.000
_cell.length_c   1.000
_cell.angle_alpha   90.00
_cell.angle_beta   90.00
_cell.angle_gamma   90.00
#
_symmetry.space_group_name_H-M   'P 1'
#
loop_
_entity.id
_entity.type
_entity.pdbx_description
1 polymer ?
#
loop_
_entity_poly.entity_id
_entity_poly.type
_entity_poly.pdbx_seq_one_letter_code
_entity_poly.pdbx_strand_id
1 'polypeptide(L)'
;MRPVFLDTGYLIALEASDDQDHAAARRHWRAFSGRLPPLLTTSLVFAEVVTYFNTRGQHAKAVELGNMLLESPAVELVHVDDLLLLSAWDWFQQYADKSFSLADCVSFVVMRQRGVERALAFDRHFIQAGYQKLP
;
A
#
# COMPACT_ATOMS: atom_id res chain seq x y z
N MET A 1 -0.31 8.14 -17.40
CA MET A 1 0.42 8.35 -16.13
C MET A 1 1.04 7.04 -15.67
N ARG A 2 2.20 7.14 -15.04
CA ARG A 2 2.87 5.96 -14.48
C ARG A 2 2.12 5.45 -13.25
N PRO A 3 1.97 4.13 -13.08
CA PRO A 3 1.36 3.59 -11.89
C PRO A 3 2.16 3.92 -10.63
N VAL A 4 1.46 3.99 -9.50
CA VAL A 4 2.07 4.12 -8.18
C VAL A 4 1.56 2.98 -7.30
N PHE A 5 2.39 2.54 -6.37
CA PHE A 5 1.99 1.55 -5.39
C PHE A 5 1.21 2.21 -4.25
N LEU A 6 0.15 1.57 -3.79
CA LEU A 6 -0.66 2.05 -2.67
C LEU A 6 -0.38 1.18 -1.46
N ASP A 7 0.26 1.77 -0.45
CA ASP A 7 0.59 1.08 0.80
C ASP A 7 -0.53 1.22 1.83
N THR A 8 -0.58 0.28 2.74
CA THR A 8 -1.54 0.21 3.85
C THR A 8 -1.57 1.51 4.65
N GLY A 9 -0.41 1.99 5.09
CA GLY A 9 -0.32 3.18 5.96
C GLY A 9 -0.87 4.44 5.31
N TYR A 10 -0.68 4.60 4.01
CA TYR A 10 -1.22 5.74 3.29
C TYR A 10 -2.76 5.70 3.24
N LEU A 11 -3.32 4.54 2.90
CA LEU A 11 -4.78 4.41 2.81
C LEU A 11 -5.44 4.55 4.17
N ILE A 12 -4.84 3.99 5.22
CA ILE A 12 -5.32 4.18 6.58
C ILE A 12 -5.27 5.67 6.96
N ALA A 13 -4.16 6.34 6.71
CA ALA A 13 -4.03 7.77 7.01
C ALA A 13 -5.08 8.59 6.25
N LEU A 14 -5.34 8.26 5.00
CA LEU A 14 -6.33 8.96 4.18
C LEU A 14 -7.74 8.81 4.73
N GLU A 15 -8.09 7.64 5.26
CA GLU A 15 -9.46 7.28 5.62
C GLU A 15 -9.75 7.34 7.12
N ALA A 16 -8.72 7.34 7.98
CA ALA A 16 -8.88 7.38 9.44
C ALA A 16 -8.59 8.80 9.94
N SER A 17 -9.63 9.49 10.40
CA SER A 17 -9.53 10.89 10.83
C SER A 17 -8.63 11.09 12.05
N ASP A 18 -8.42 10.05 12.85
CA ASP A 18 -7.57 10.07 14.04
C ASP A 18 -6.11 9.64 13.78
N ASP A 19 -5.77 9.30 12.53
CA ASP A 19 -4.39 8.96 12.18
C ASP A 19 -3.52 10.22 12.18
N GLN A 20 -2.28 10.07 12.69
CA GLN A 20 -1.34 11.19 12.80
C GLN A 20 -1.00 11.81 11.44
N ASP A 21 -1.07 11.05 10.36
CA ASP A 21 -0.75 11.49 9.00
C ASP A 21 -1.99 11.85 8.18
N HIS A 22 -3.16 11.89 8.81
CA HIS A 22 -4.43 12.11 8.10
C HIS A 22 -4.44 13.40 7.28
N ALA A 23 -4.04 14.51 7.89
CA ALA A 23 -4.05 15.79 7.19
C ALA A 23 -3.09 15.82 6.01
N ALA A 24 -1.90 15.22 6.17
CA ALA A 24 -0.91 15.14 5.10
C ALA A 24 -1.39 14.25 3.95
N ALA A 25 -2.01 13.11 4.28
CA ALA A 25 -2.55 12.19 3.27
C ALA A 25 -3.67 12.86 2.47
N ARG A 26 -4.60 13.52 3.15
CA ARG A 26 -5.71 14.21 2.49
C ARG A 26 -5.23 15.34 1.58
N ARG A 27 -4.28 16.12 2.05
CA ARG A 27 -3.71 17.21 1.26
C ARG A 27 -3.03 16.67 0.00
N HIS A 28 -2.25 15.61 0.15
CA HIS A 28 -1.57 14.97 -0.97
C HIS A 28 -2.57 14.39 -1.97
N TRP A 29 -3.59 13.67 -1.47
CA TRP A 29 -4.63 13.07 -2.31
C TRP A 29 -5.39 14.11 -3.13
N ARG A 30 -5.77 15.20 -2.49
CA ARG A 30 -6.48 16.31 -3.15
C ARG A 30 -5.65 16.95 -4.26
N ALA A 31 -4.34 16.95 -4.12
CA ALA A 31 -3.45 17.52 -5.12
C ALA A 31 -3.52 16.78 -6.47
N PHE A 32 -4.01 15.55 -6.50
CA PHE A 32 -4.26 14.86 -7.77
C PHE A 32 -5.40 15.49 -8.56
N SER A 33 -6.28 16.26 -7.93
CA SER A 33 -7.41 16.98 -8.56
C SER A 33 -8.26 16.07 -9.44
N GLY A 34 -8.54 14.86 -8.97
CA GLY A 34 -9.32 13.87 -9.69
C GLY A 34 -8.58 13.13 -10.80
N ARG A 35 -7.30 13.44 -11.02
CA ARG A 35 -6.45 12.77 -12.02
C ARG A 35 -5.53 11.79 -11.31
N LEU A 36 -6.10 10.71 -10.79
CA LEU A 36 -5.32 9.69 -10.12
C LEU A 36 -4.48 8.89 -11.11
N PRO A 37 -3.20 8.62 -10.76
CA PRO A 37 -2.44 7.62 -11.50
C PRO A 37 -3.07 6.24 -11.29
N PRO A 38 -2.80 5.28 -12.17
CA PRO A 38 -3.17 3.90 -11.89
C PRO A 38 -2.54 3.47 -10.56
N LEU A 39 -3.32 2.79 -9.73
CA LEU A 39 -2.90 2.34 -8.41
C LEU A 39 -2.61 0.84 -8.44
N LEU A 40 -1.48 0.46 -7.89
CA LEU A 40 -1.07 -0.94 -7.76
C LEU A 40 -1.04 -1.28 -6.27
N THR A 41 -1.65 -2.37 -5.87
CA THR A 41 -1.61 -2.83 -4.48
C THR A 41 -1.65 -4.36 -4.43
N THR A 42 -1.70 -4.92 -3.22
CA THR A 42 -1.67 -6.38 -3.05
C THR A 42 -2.80 -6.86 -2.16
N SER A 43 -3.05 -8.17 -2.19
CA SER A 43 -4.00 -8.81 -1.28
C SER A 43 -3.59 -8.70 0.19
N LEU A 44 -2.27 -8.52 0.49
CA LEU A 44 -1.84 -8.27 1.87
C LEU A 44 -2.23 -6.88 2.35
N VAL A 45 -2.05 -5.86 1.51
CA VAL A 45 -2.52 -4.50 1.81
C VAL A 45 -4.03 -4.51 2.00
N PHE A 46 -4.75 -5.18 1.11
CA PHE A 46 -6.20 -5.35 1.23
C PHE A 46 -6.58 -5.90 2.61
N ALA A 47 -5.97 -7.01 3.00
CA ALA A 47 -6.25 -7.65 4.29
C ALA A 47 -5.94 -6.73 5.47
N GLU A 48 -4.80 -6.03 5.44
CA GLU A 48 -4.40 -5.12 6.51
C GLU A 48 -5.36 -3.95 6.66
N VAL A 49 -5.78 -3.33 5.57
CA VAL A 49 -6.70 -2.19 5.60
C VAL A 49 -8.07 -2.60 6.13
N VAL A 50 -8.63 -3.66 5.60
CA VAL A 50 -9.94 -4.18 6.00
C VAL A 50 -9.93 -4.56 7.49
N THR A 51 -8.88 -5.26 7.91
CA THR A 51 -8.74 -5.69 9.31
C THR A 51 -8.59 -4.49 10.25
N TYR A 52 -7.80 -3.48 9.84
CA TYR A 52 -7.60 -2.27 10.64
C TYR A 52 -8.94 -1.63 11.02
N PHE A 53 -9.81 -1.37 10.06
CA PHE A 53 -11.09 -0.72 10.34
C PHE A 53 -12.06 -1.64 11.07
N ASN A 54 -12.08 -2.92 10.71
CA ASN A 54 -12.99 -3.88 11.37
C ASN A 54 -12.66 -4.06 12.85
N THR A 55 -11.39 -4.16 13.21
CA THR A 55 -10.99 -4.33 14.62
C THR A 55 -11.22 -3.07 15.47
N ARG A 56 -11.49 -1.95 14.84
CA ARG A 56 -11.82 -0.67 15.52
C ARG A 56 -13.31 -0.37 15.50
N GLY A 57 -14.14 -1.38 15.27
CA GLY A 57 -15.60 -1.22 15.29
C GLY A 57 -16.16 -0.48 14.08
N GLN A 58 -15.41 -0.42 12.98
CA GLN A 58 -15.82 0.27 11.75
C GLN A 58 -16.02 -0.72 10.62
N HIS A 59 -16.87 -1.71 10.84
CA HIS A 59 -17.13 -2.77 9.87
C HIS A 59 -17.64 -2.22 8.52
N ALA A 60 -18.59 -1.26 8.55
CA ALA A 60 -19.11 -0.67 7.32
C ALA A 60 -18.03 0.02 6.49
N LYS A 61 -17.10 0.73 7.17
CA LYS A 61 -15.95 1.36 6.53
C LYS A 61 -15.01 0.32 5.92
N ALA A 62 -14.76 -0.77 6.64
CA ALA A 62 -13.93 -1.87 6.14
C ALA A 62 -14.52 -2.46 4.86
N VAL A 63 -15.83 -2.70 4.82
CA VAL A 63 -16.53 -3.23 3.63
C VAL A 63 -16.46 -2.23 2.48
N GLU A 64 -16.70 -0.95 2.73
CA GLU A 64 -16.62 0.09 1.72
C GLU A 64 -15.25 0.14 1.06
N LEU A 65 -14.18 0.16 1.87
CA LEU A 65 -12.81 0.22 1.36
C LEU A 65 -12.42 -1.08 0.65
N GLY A 66 -12.84 -2.23 1.18
CA GLY A 66 -12.60 -3.51 0.54
C GLY A 66 -13.24 -3.58 -0.85
N ASN A 67 -14.48 -3.15 -0.96
CA ASN A 67 -15.17 -3.11 -2.25
C ASN A 67 -14.49 -2.15 -3.22
N MET A 68 -14.04 -0.99 -2.74
CA MET A 68 -13.32 -0.03 -3.58
C MET A 68 -12.03 -0.66 -4.14
N LEU A 69 -11.24 -1.33 -3.31
CA LEU A 69 -10.00 -1.95 -3.74
C LEU A 69 -10.22 -3.08 -4.74
N LEU A 70 -11.33 -3.83 -4.60
CA LEU A 70 -11.63 -4.95 -5.49
C LEU A 70 -12.28 -4.52 -6.80
N GLU A 71 -13.05 -3.45 -6.81
CA GLU A 71 -13.94 -3.11 -7.92
C GLU A 71 -13.50 -1.88 -8.72
N SER A 72 -12.68 -0.99 -8.14
CA SER A 72 -12.28 0.23 -8.83
C SER A 72 -11.43 -0.08 -10.06
N PRO A 73 -11.78 0.46 -11.24
CA PRO A 73 -10.95 0.28 -12.43
C PRO A 73 -9.58 0.99 -12.33
N ALA A 74 -9.42 1.91 -11.36
CA ALA A 74 -8.15 2.60 -11.13
C ALA A 74 -7.17 1.76 -10.31
N VAL A 75 -7.61 0.65 -9.72
CA VAL A 75 -6.80 -0.19 -8.83
C VAL A 75 -6.54 -1.54 -9.47
N GLU A 76 -5.27 -1.89 -9.59
CA GLU A 76 -4.86 -3.26 -9.87
C GLU A 76 -4.45 -3.91 -8.56
N LEU A 77 -5.17 -4.95 -8.15
CA LEU A 77 -4.89 -5.70 -6.93
C LEU A 77 -4.19 -7.02 -7.31
N VAL A 78 -2.92 -7.14 -6.91
CA VAL A 78 -2.13 -8.35 -7.16
C VAL A 78 -2.35 -9.32 -6.02
N HIS A 79 -2.80 -10.52 -6.35
CA HIS A 79 -2.94 -11.58 -5.37
C HIS A 79 -1.57 -12.19 -5.06
N VAL A 80 -1.28 -12.34 -3.77
CA VAL A 80 -0.01 -12.91 -3.33
C VAL A 80 -0.10 -14.43 -3.48
N ASP A 81 0.57 -14.93 -4.51
CA ASP A 81 0.69 -16.37 -4.77
C ASP A 81 1.96 -16.94 -4.15
N ASP A 82 2.20 -18.23 -4.36
CA ASP A 82 3.34 -18.93 -3.79
C ASP A 82 4.68 -18.34 -4.27
N LEU A 83 4.79 -18.05 -5.57
CA LEU A 83 6.03 -17.51 -6.13
C LEU A 83 6.34 -16.12 -5.59
N LEU A 84 5.33 -15.28 -5.47
CA LEU A 84 5.48 -13.94 -4.91
C LEU A 84 5.89 -14.00 -3.44
N LEU A 85 5.26 -14.89 -2.67
CA LEU A 85 5.61 -15.08 -1.26
C LEU A 85 7.07 -15.52 -1.12
N LEU A 86 7.51 -16.48 -1.93
CA LEU A 86 8.89 -16.99 -1.86
C LEU A 86 9.91 -15.90 -2.26
N SER A 87 9.61 -15.08 -3.26
CA SER A 87 10.47 -13.96 -3.64
C SER A 87 10.56 -12.92 -2.52
N ALA A 88 9.45 -12.64 -1.84
CA ALA A 88 9.43 -11.72 -0.69
C ALA A 88 10.20 -12.30 0.49
N TRP A 89 10.12 -13.61 0.71
CA TRP A 89 10.87 -14.30 1.75
C TRP A 89 12.37 -14.21 1.53
N ASP A 90 12.83 -14.36 0.27
CA ASP A 90 14.23 -14.17 -0.09
C ASP A 90 14.69 -12.75 0.23
N TRP A 91 13.90 -11.75 -0.12
CA TRP A 91 14.19 -10.35 0.18
C TRP A 91 14.30 -10.14 1.70
N PHE A 92 13.34 -10.66 2.44
CA PHE A 92 13.32 -10.55 3.89
C PHE A 92 14.59 -11.12 4.52
N GLN A 93 15.03 -12.28 4.06
CA GLN A 93 16.23 -12.95 4.59
C GLN A 93 17.51 -12.16 4.28
N GLN A 94 17.60 -11.51 3.11
CA GLN A 94 18.79 -10.78 2.70
C GLN A 94 19.03 -9.52 3.52
N TYR A 95 18.00 -8.89 4.02
CA TYR A 95 18.09 -7.58 4.66
C TYR A 95 17.85 -7.66 6.16
N ALA A 96 18.65 -8.45 6.83
CA ALA A 96 18.58 -8.62 8.29
C ALA A 96 18.85 -7.30 9.05
N ASP A 97 19.58 -6.37 8.42
CA ASP A 97 19.90 -5.05 8.97
C ASP A 97 18.75 -4.03 8.83
N LYS A 98 17.73 -4.36 8.08
CA LYS A 98 16.53 -3.52 7.90
C LYS A 98 15.38 -4.10 8.73
N SER A 99 14.49 -3.24 9.18
CA SER A 99 13.30 -3.67 9.94
C SER A 99 12.10 -3.86 9.01
N PHE A 100 12.31 -4.42 7.83
CA PHE A 100 11.23 -4.67 6.88
C PHE A 100 10.28 -5.73 7.43
N SER A 101 8.97 -5.48 7.33
CA SER A 101 7.99 -6.55 7.50
C SER A 101 7.97 -7.44 6.26
N LEU A 102 7.40 -8.64 6.39
CA LEU A 102 7.20 -9.49 5.22
C LEU A 102 6.24 -8.83 4.21
N ALA A 103 5.22 -8.13 4.71
CA ALA A 103 4.31 -7.37 3.86
C ALA A 103 5.05 -6.27 3.06
N ASP A 104 5.99 -5.56 3.70
CA ASP A 104 6.86 -4.61 2.99
C ASP A 104 7.60 -5.30 1.85
N CYS A 105 8.20 -6.45 2.12
CA CYS A 105 8.97 -7.19 1.12
C CYS A 105 8.10 -7.65 -0.05
N VAL A 106 6.85 -8.05 0.21
CA VAL A 106 5.90 -8.37 -0.84
C VAL A 106 5.65 -7.13 -1.72
N SER A 107 5.43 -5.98 -1.11
CA SER A 107 5.23 -4.73 -1.83
C SER A 107 6.42 -4.40 -2.72
N PHE A 108 7.65 -4.53 -2.19
CA PHE A 108 8.87 -4.25 -2.94
C PHE A 108 9.05 -5.19 -4.13
N VAL A 109 8.76 -6.48 -3.95
CA VAL A 109 8.85 -7.45 -5.06
C VAL A 109 7.85 -7.11 -6.15
N VAL A 110 6.61 -6.79 -5.79
CA VAL A 110 5.57 -6.42 -6.76
C VAL A 110 5.98 -5.15 -7.52
N MET A 111 6.47 -4.14 -6.81
CA MET A 111 6.95 -2.91 -7.44
C MET A 111 8.08 -3.19 -8.42
N ARG A 112 9.05 -4.02 -8.03
CA ARG A 112 10.16 -4.40 -8.89
C ARG A 112 9.67 -5.13 -10.15
N GLN A 113 8.79 -6.10 -9.99
CA GLN A 113 8.27 -6.89 -11.11
C GLN A 113 7.47 -6.04 -12.11
N ARG A 114 6.80 -5.00 -11.62
CA ARG A 114 5.97 -4.13 -12.45
C ARG A 114 6.69 -2.86 -12.91
N GLY A 115 7.95 -2.67 -12.52
CA GLY A 115 8.69 -1.45 -12.86
C GLY A 115 8.12 -0.20 -12.23
N VAL A 116 7.48 -0.31 -11.07
CA VAL A 116 6.89 0.82 -10.34
C VAL A 116 7.93 1.38 -9.37
N GLU A 117 8.19 2.67 -9.46
CA GLU A 117 9.27 3.33 -8.73
C GLU A 117 8.78 4.15 -7.54
N ARG A 118 7.49 4.47 -7.49
CA ARG A 118 6.91 5.37 -6.48
C ARG A 118 5.80 4.69 -5.72
N ALA A 119 5.74 4.95 -4.42
CA ALA A 119 4.70 4.43 -3.53
C ALA A 119 4.01 5.56 -2.78
N LEU A 120 2.70 5.47 -2.70
CA LEU A 120 1.91 6.27 -1.75
C LEU A 120 2.07 5.60 -0.39
N ALA A 121 2.91 6.18 0.45
CA ALA A 121 3.31 5.57 1.71
C ALA A 121 3.83 6.62 2.70
N PHE A 122 3.71 6.34 3.97
CA PHE A 122 4.36 7.12 5.03
C PHE A 122 5.55 6.38 5.63
N ASP A 123 5.64 5.08 5.41
CA ASP A 123 6.70 4.22 5.92
C ASP A 123 8.02 4.50 5.19
N ARG A 124 9.07 4.77 5.96
CA ARG A 124 10.42 5.03 5.44
C ARG A 124 11.06 3.78 4.81
N HIS A 125 10.51 2.60 5.04
CA HIS A 125 11.04 1.35 4.49
C HIS A 125 11.07 1.38 2.96
N PHE A 126 10.13 2.08 2.31
CA PHE A 126 10.16 2.22 0.84
C PHE A 126 11.41 2.96 0.35
N ILE A 127 11.82 4.02 1.07
CA ILE A 127 13.05 4.74 0.74
C ILE A 127 14.27 3.83 0.95
N GLN A 128 14.29 3.08 2.05
CA GLN A 128 15.39 2.16 2.36
C GLN A 128 15.50 1.04 1.32
N ALA A 129 14.40 0.66 0.69
CA ALA A 129 14.37 -0.35 -0.37
C ALA A 129 14.71 0.22 -1.76
N GLY A 130 14.96 1.53 -1.87
CA GLY A 130 15.34 2.17 -3.12
C GLY A 130 14.20 2.78 -3.92
N TYR A 131 13.03 2.92 -3.32
CA TYR A 131 11.85 3.51 -3.98
C TYR A 131 11.60 4.93 -3.51
N GLN A 132 10.85 5.69 -4.30
CA GLN A 132 10.42 7.03 -3.94
C GLN A 132 9.11 6.95 -3.15
N LYS A 133 9.08 7.59 -1.99
CA LYS A 133 7.90 7.66 -1.15
C LYS A 133 7.15 8.97 -1.41
N LEU A 134 5.82 8.91 -1.53
CA LEU A 134 4.91 10.05 -1.68
C LEU A 134 3.88 10.02 -0.53
N PRO A 135 3.62 11.11 0.14
CA PRO A 135 4.26 12.42 0.05
C PRO A 135 5.67 12.49 0.62
#